data_38bde5377fabc613f4baf93f45ecd2fe
#
_entry.id   38bde5377fabc613f4baf93f45ecd2fe
#
_cell.length_a   1.000
_cell.length_b   1.000
_cell.length_c   1.000
_cell.angle_alpha   90.00
_cell.angle_beta   90.00
_cell.angle_gamma   90.00
#
_symmetry.space_group_name_H-M   'P 1'
#
loop_
_entity.id
_entity.type
_entity.pdbx_description
1 polymer ?
#
loop_
_entity_poly.entity_id
_entity_poly.type
_entity_poly.pdbx_seq_one_letter_code
_entity_poly.pdbx_strand_id
1 'polypeptide(L)'
;SALAAGITAGLNNPDKKVIVFTGDGGATIGMQHLIGGAHLGFDMTVVVHNNMLYGMTGGQPSEFTPCGFKTPTLPEGSTKPGYDICELMVAAGASYVERVIGIGDYSDSLVKAFTAPGFSLVEVMEICPSYGVKSNPGMKLSKLVEDAGWNVKVYADGKGNSFKTPINSEPKSLISDKFEVKPKYSSSIERPVSIMLSGSAGEGVQSAAEFLAKAAIVSGLNSTKKGSYPVTVGVGFSASEVIVSPKQILYTGSPVPDVLIITSTDGLGYARAAAGRMKGGVIYIDETLDAPETGARIVKVPFRERVGAKNSAMYAVFYAVHYEKFYPIEALKDVFLSNKIAEKVNIESLLQF
;
A
#
# COMPACT_ATOMS: atom_id res chain seq x y z
N SER A 1 9.78 6.17 -3.31
CA SER A 1 10.48 7.39 -3.79
C SER A 1 9.74 8.09 -4.95
N ALA A 2 9.29 7.40 -6.01
CA ALA A 2 8.54 8.04 -7.12
C ALA A 2 7.27 8.74 -6.65
N LEU A 3 6.45 8.08 -5.83
CA LEU A 3 5.24 8.67 -5.25
C LEU A 3 5.56 9.93 -4.42
N ALA A 4 6.63 9.88 -3.63
CA ALA A 4 7.05 11.02 -2.81
C ALA A 4 7.47 12.22 -3.68
N ALA A 5 8.21 11.99 -4.76
CA ALA A 5 8.57 13.03 -5.73
C ALA A 5 7.30 13.66 -6.35
N GLY A 6 6.32 12.82 -6.74
CA GLY A 6 5.03 13.29 -7.25
C GLY A 6 4.24 14.09 -6.21
N ILE A 7 4.24 13.67 -4.94
CA ILE A 7 3.60 14.41 -3.84
C ILE A 7 4.29 15.76 -3.64
N THR A 8 5.63 15.79 -3.61
CA THR A 8 6.41 17.04 -3.46
C THR A 8 6.07 18.02 -4.58
N ALA A 9 6.08 17.55 -5.83
CA ALA A 9 5.72 18.37 -6.98
C ALA A 9 4.27 18.85 -6.92
N GLY A 10 3.34 17.99 -6.52
CA GLY A 10 1.91 18.32 -6.43
C GLY A 10 1.57 19.25 -5.27
N LEU A 11 2.25 19.13 -4.14
CA LEU A 11 2.08 20.04 -3.01
C LEU A 11 2.55 21.46 -3.35
N ASN A 12 3.65 21.54 -4.12
CA ASN A 12 4.27 22.81 -4.53
C ASN A 12 4.30 23.87 -3.38
N ASN A 13 4.66 23.43 -2.20
CA ASN A 13 4.63 24.22 -0.98
C ASN A 13 6.00 24.17 -0.29
N PRO A 14 6.76 25.30 -0.25
CA PRO A 14 8.10 25.31 0.33
C PRO A 14 8.13 25.10 1.85
N ASP A 15 6.99 25.25 2.54
CA ASP A 15 6.88 25.06 3.98
C ASP A 15 6.62 23.59 4.36
N LYS A 16 6.50 22.69 3.36
CA LYS A 16 6.19 21.28 3.56
C LYS A 16 7.23 20.40 2.91
N LYS A 17 7.91 19.60 3.72
CA LYS A 17 8.84 18.59 3.26
C LYS A 17 8.23 17.20 3.31
N VAL A 18 8.41 16.42 2.24
CA VAL A 18 7.96 15.03 2.19
C VAL A 18 9.05 14.14 2.77
N ILE A 19 8.69 13.32 3.76
CA ILE A 19 9.62 12.38 4.40
C ILE A 19 9.27 10.96 3.97
N VAL A 20 10.29 10.20 3.57
CA VAL A 20 10.17 8.80 3.13
C VAL A 20 11.01 7.92 4.03
N PHE A 21 10.39 6.90 4.61
CA PHE A 21 11.12 5.81 5.27
C PHE A 21 11.09 4.59 4.37
N THR A 22 12.25 3.98 4.12
CA THR A 22 12.39 2.80 3.27
C THR A 22 13.52 1.91 3.76
N GLY A 23 13.44 0.61 3.47
CA GLY A 23 14.57 -0.31 3.66
C GLY A 23 15.50 -0.31 2.45
N ASP A 24 16.60 -1.07 2.55
CA ASP A 24 17.55 -1.30 1.47
C ASP A 24 16.88 -1.86 0.21
N GLY A 25 15.97 -2.82 0.35
CA GLY A 25 15.20 -3.36 -0.78
C GLY A 25 14.35 -2.32 -1.48
N GLY A 26 13.66 -1.45 -0.73
CA GLY A 26 12.88 -0.36 -1.30
C GLY A 26 13.75 0.73 -1.94
N ALA A 27 14.94 0.98 -1.38
CA ALA A 27 15.94 1.87 -1.96
C ALA A 27 16.52 1.31 -3.26
N THR A 28 16.81 0.02 -3.32
CA THR A 28 17.29 -0.66 -4.54
C THR A 28 16.26 -0.59 -5.67
N ILE A 29 15.02 -1.04 -5.40
CA ILE A 29 13.94 -0.98 -6.39
C ILE A 29 13.66 0.46 -6.84
N GLY A 30 13.78 1.41 -5.92
CA GLY A 30 13.55 2.84 -6.15
C GLY A 30 14.77 3.65 -6.55
N MET A 31 15.94 3.04 -6.78
CA MET A 31 17.22 3.74 -6.96
C MET A 31 17.18 4.80 -8.06
N GLN A 32 16.60 4.48 -9.21
CA GLN A 32 16.43 5.45 -10.32
C GLN A 32 15.64 6.69 -9.87
N HIS A 33 14.63 6.51 -9.04
CA HIS A 33 13.79 7.62 -8.55
C HIS A 33 14.49 8.40 -7.42
N LEU A 34 15.37 7.77 -6.66
CA LEU A 34 16.22 8.47 -5.68
C LEU A 34 17.23 9.37 -6.40
N ILE A 35 17.94 8.81 -7.39
CA ILE A 35 18.88 9.57 -8.23
C ILE A 35 18.17 10.73 -8.93
N GLY A 36 17.01 10.46 -9.56
CA GLY A 36 16.21 11.49 -10.23
C GLY A 36 15.70 12.56 -9.27
N GLY A 37 15.27 12.16 -8.06
CA GLY A 37 14.83 13.09 -7.02
C GLY A 37 15.93 14.03 -6.55
N ALA A 38 17.14 13.49 -6.32
CA ALA A 38 18.31 14.28 -5.95
C ALA A 38 18.76 15.20 -7.11
N HIS A 39 18.80 14.65 -8.34
CA HIS A 39 19.17 15.42 -9.53
C HIS A 39 18.24 16.60 -9.80
N LEU A 40 16.95 16.39 -9.64
CA LEU A 40 15.95 17.45 -9.79
C LEU A 40 15.85 18.38 -8.58
N GLY A 41 16.38 17.96 -7.43
CA GLY A 41 16.35 18.74 -6.20
C GLY A 41 14.97 18.84 -5.56
N PHE A 42 14.17 17.75 -5.62
CA PHE A 42 12.89 17.72 -4.93
C PHE A 42 13.07 17.93 -3.42
N ASP A 43 12.21 18.75 -2.82
CA ASP A 43 12.26 19.01 -1.38
C ASP A 43 11.67 17.85 -0.58
N MET A 44 12.45 16.78 -0.50
CA MET A 44 12.11 15.55 0.20
C MET A 44 13.32 14.96 0.94
N THR A 45 13.03 14.31 2.06
CA THR A 45 14.04 13.54 2.80
C THR A 45 13.75 12.05 2.69
N VAL A 46 14.78 11.26 2.43
CA VAL A 46 14.70 9.79 2.41
C VAL A 46 15.56 9.24 3.55
N VAL A 47 14.95 8.49 4.46
CA VAL A 47 15.62 7.72 5.50
C VAL A 47 15.67 6.27 5.05
N VAL A 48 16.87 5.76 4.80
CA VAL A 48 17.11 4.39 4.35
C VAL A 48 17.57 3.53 5.52
N HIS A 49 16.73 2.63 5.99
CA HIS A 49 17.10 1.60 6.96
C HIS A 49 17.83 0.47 6.24
N ASN A 50 19.16 0.52 6.24
CA ASN A 50 20.00 -0.43 5.54
C ASN A 50 20.45 -1.56 6.48
N ASN A 51 19.77 -2.69 6.39
CA ASN A 51 20.14 -3.91 7.12
C ASN A 51 20.88 -4.93 6.26
N MET A 52 21.25 -4.54 5.04
CA MET A 52 22.12 -5.27 4.10
C MET A 52 21.55 -6.59 3.58
N LEU A 53 20.23 -6.80 3.67
CA LEU A 53 19.55 -7.99 3.13
C LEU A 53 18.04 -7.79 2.98
N TYR A 54 17.42 -8.59 2.13
CA TYR A 54 15.96 -8.63 1.98
C TYR A 54 15.32 -9.49 3.08
N GLY A 55 14.95 -8.85 4.21
CA GLY A 55 14.42 -9.55 5.38
C GLY A 55 13.06 -10.19 5.15
N MET A 56 12.12 -9.49 4.52
CA MET A 56 10.73 -9.96 4.35
C MET A 56 10.61 -11.19 3.45
N THR A 57 11.54 -11.41 2.54
CA THR A 57 11.50 -12.52 1.58
C THR A 57 12.34 -13.71 1.99
N GLY A 58 13.01 -13.67 3.15
CA GLY A 58 13.74 -14.81 3.71
C GLY A 58 15.26 -14.63 3.81
N GLY A 59 15.76 -13.40 3.70
CA GLY A 59 17.18 -13.09 3.94
C GLY A 59 18.08 -13.29 2.73
N GLN A 60 17.62 -12.92 1.54
CA GLN A 60 18.48 -12.83 0.35
C GLN A 60 19.44 -11.63 0.48
N PRO A 61 20.61 -11.68 -0.16
CA PRO A 61 21.47 -10.50 -0.26
C PRO A 61 20.75 -9.40 -1.04
N SER A 62 20.92 -8.16 -0.61
CA SER A 62 20.54 -6.96 -1.36
C SER A 62 21.76 -6.40 -2.10
N GLU A 63 21.56 -5.38 -2.93
CA GLU A 63 22.64 -4.66 -3.60
C GLU A 63 23.52 -3.86 -2.61
N PHE A 64 23.06 -3.71 -1.38
CA PHE A 64 23.83 -3.12 -0.27
C PHE A 64 24.59 -4.16 0.58
N THR A 65 24.50 -5.45 0.23
CA THR A 65 25.22 -6.49 0.99
C THR A 65 26.72 -6.38 0.73
N PRO A 66 27.55 -6.06 1.75
CA PRO A 66 28.98 -5.88 1.55
C PRO A 66 29.72 -7.21 1.38
N CYS A 67 30.94 -7.15 0.87
CA CYS A 67 31.81 -8.30 0.73
C CYS A 67 32.00 -9.02 2.07
N GLY A 68 31.92 -10.34 2.08
CA GLY A 68 32.05 -11.19 3.26
C GLY A 68 30.82 -11.32 4.14
N PHE A 69 29.77 -10.47 3.95
CA PHE A 69 28.54 -10.58 4.73
C PHE A 69 27.72 -11.79 4.29
N LYS A 70 27.35 -12.62 5.25
CA LYS A 70 26.61 -13.88 5.04
C LYS A 70 25.12 -13.66 5.19
N THR A 71 24.36 -14.33 4.35
CA THR A 71 22.89 -14.36 4.44
C THR A 71 22.40 -15.82 4.37
N PRO A 72 21.15 -16.13 4.75
CA PRO A 72 20.61 -17.49 4.64
C PRO A 72 20.73 -18.12 3.26
N THR A 73 20.60 -17.31 2.20
CA THR A 73 20.71 -17.79 0.80
C THR A 73 22.12 -17.67 0.21
N LEU A 74 23.05 -17.07 0.95
CA LEU A 74 24.46 -16.90 0.57
C LEU A 74 25.37 -17.16 1.80
N PRO A 75 25.47 -18.43 2.28
CA PRO A 75 26.16 -18.78 3.51
C PRO A 75 27.68 -18.57 3.45
N GLU A 76 28.27 -18.58 2.26
CA GLU A 76 29.71 -18.32 2.05
C GLU A 76 30.06 -16.84 2.14
N GLY A 77 29.06 -15.95 2.15
CA GLY A 77 29.22 -14.51 2.15
C GLY A 77 29.28 -13.90 0.75
N SER A 78 28.95 -12.61 0.66
CA SER A 78 29.00 -11.87 -0.60
C SER A 78 30.43 -11.73 -1.11
N THR A 79 30.62 -11.92 -2.40
CA THR A 79 31.89 -11.67 -3.10
C THR A 79 31.93 -10.29 -3.78
N LYS A 80 30.82 -9.54 -3.70
CA LYS A 80 30.65 -8.22 -4.33
C LYS A 80 30.61 -7.13 -3.27
N PRO A 81 31.12 -5.93 -3.57
CA PRO A 81 30.91 -4.79 -2.71
C PRO A 81 29.44 -4.38 -2.73
N GLY A 82 28.92 -3.90 -1.62
CA GLY A 82 27.61 -3.24 -1.58
C GLY A 82 27.66 -1.85 -2.22
N TYR A 83 26.50 -1.36 -2.68
CA TYR A 83 26.40 0.03 -3.17
C TYR A 83 26.63 1.03 -2.03
N ASP A 84 27.39 2.08 -2.31
CA ASP A 84 27.45 3.26 -1.45
C ASP A 84 26.38 4.27 -1.89
N ILE A 85 25.22 4.20 -1.25
CA ILE A 85 24.10 5.10 -1.59
C ILE A 85 24.41 6.57 -1.25
N CYS A 86 25.23 6.81 -0.24
CA CYS A 86 25.60 8.17 0.14
C CYS A 86 26.41 8.83 -0.97
N GLU A 87 27.44 8.15 -1.49
CA GLU A 87 28.23 8.67 -2.63
C GLU A 87 27.36 8.82 -3.90
N LEU A 88 26.44 7.89 -4.15
CA LEU A 88 25.53 7.99 -5.30
C LEU A 88 24.62 9.23 -5.18
N MET A 89 24.10 9.55 -4.00
CA MET A 89 23.24 10.72 -3.81
C MET A 89 24.02 12.03 -3.86
N VAL A 90 25.25 12.05 -3.38
CA VAL A 90 26.15 13.21 -3.55
C VAL A 90 26.38 13.47 -5.03
N ALA A 91 26.77 12.42 -5.77
CA ALA A 91 27.00 12.53 -7.22
C ALA A 91 25.75 12.95 -7.99
N ALA A 92 24.55 12.60 -7.50
CA ALA A 92 23.27 13.02 -8.07
C ALA A 92 22.88 14.47 -7.72
N GLY A 93 23.55 15.12 -6.78
CA GLY A 93 23.31 16.52 -6.42
C GLY A 93 22.38 16.73 -5.23
N ALA A 94 22.30 15.74 -4.32
CA ALA A 94 21.59 15.90 -3.04
C ALA A 94 22.21 17.02 -2.20
N SER A 95 21.38 17.75 -1.45
CA SER A 95 21.84 18.87 -0.61
C SER A 95 22.31 18.43 0.76
N TYR A 96 21.76 17.36 1.31
CA TYR A 96 22.20 16.78 2.57
C TYR A 96 22.28 15.26 2.45
N VAL A 97 23.41 14.69 2.82
CA VAL A 97 23.60 13.23 2.84
C VAL A 97 24.43 12.85 4.05
N GLU A 98 23.94 11.92 4.85
CA GLU A 98 24.64 11.42 6.03
C GLU A 98 24.46 9.91 6.19
N ARG A 99 25.49 9.23 6.64
CA ARG A 99 25.42 7.84 7.11
C ARG A 99 25.61 7.81 8.61
N VAL A 100 24.68 7.15 9.30
CA VAL A 100 24.71 6.97 10.76
C VAL A 100 24.65 5.48 11.11
N ILE A 101 25.12 5.12 12.30
CA ILE A 101 24.88 3.81 12.89
C ILE A 101 23.54 3.83 13.61
N GLY A 102 22.67 2.88 13.33
CA GLY A 102 21.32 2.76 13.92
C GLY A 102 21.33 2.26 15.37
N ILE A 103 22.36 2.60 16.14
CA ILE A 103 22.52 2.29 17.56
C ILE A 103 22.80 3.59 18.30
N GLY A 104 21.99 3.89 19.30
CA GLY A 104 22.07 5.15 20.03
C GLY A 104 21.17 6.24 19.45
N ASP A 105 21.44 7.48 19.81
CA ASP A 105 20.66 8.64 19.38
C ASP A 105 21.26 9.27 18.12
N TYR A 106 20.49 9.36 17.06
CA TYR A 106 20.81 10.04 15.80
C TYR A 106 19.73 11.05 15.40
N SER A 107 18.93 11.50 16.36
CA SER A 107 17.85 12.47 16.13
C SER A 107 18.35 13.80 15.54
N ASP A 108 19.53 14.27 15.94
CA ASP A 108 20.13 15.49 15.37
C ASP A 108 20.40 15.36 13.85
N SER A 109 20.83 14.20 13.40
CA SER A 109 21.04 13.88 11.97
C SER A 109 19.71 13.93 11.20
N LEU A 110 18.65 13.36 11.79
CA LEU A 110 17.31 13.42 11.20
C LEU A 110 16.78 14.86 11.15
N VAL A 111 16.94 15.65 12.21
CA VAL A 111 16.51 17.05 12.25
C VAL A 111 17.23 17.85 11.16
N LYS A 112 18.54 17.70 11.00
CA LYS A 112 19.30 18.36 9.94
C LYS A 112 18.78 17.97 8.56
N ALA A 113 18.55 16.68 8.31
CA ALA A 113 18.03 16.19 7.03
C ALA A 113 16.61 16.72 6.75
N PHE A 114 15.74 16.78 7.77
CA PHE A 114 14.37 17.25 7.61
C PHE A 114 14.28 18.76 7.38
N THR A 115 15.27 19.52 7.84
CA THR A 115 15.32 20.97 7.69
C THR A 115 16.19 21.44 6.52
N ALA A 116 17.06 20.59 5.99
CA ALA A 116 17.88 20.92 4.84
C ALA A 116 17.02 21.16 3.59
N PRO A 117 17.25 22.23 2.81
CA PRO A 117 16.49 22.50 1.59
C PRO A 117 16.82 21.49 0.50
N GLY A 118 15.84 21.16 -0.36
CA GLY A 118 16.03 20.22 -1.45
C GLY A 118 16.06 18.75 -1.01
N PHE A 119 16.73 17.91 -1.80
CA PHE A 119 16.79 16.47 -1.54
C PHE A 119 17.80 16.14 -0.44
N SER A 120 17.35 15.37 0.55
CA SER A 120 18.19 14.90 1.64
C SER A 120 18.11 13.38 1.78
N LEU A 121 19.20 12.73 2.19
CA LEU A 121 19.21 11.31 2.50
C LEU A 121 19.98 11.04 3.80
N VAL A 122 19.38 10.23 4.69
CA VAL A 122 20.06 9.63 5.84
C VAL A 122 20.05 8.13 5.68
N GLU A 123 21.23 7.52 5.59
CA GLU A 123 21.38 6.07 5.63
C GLU A 123 21.65 5.63 7.07
N VAL A 124 20.70 4.87 7.62
CA VAL A 124 20.79 4.29 8.96
C VAL A 124 21.26 2.86 8.81
N MET A 125 22.53 2.62 9.22
CA MET A 125 23.12 1.28 9.17
C MET A 125 22.58 0.43 10.30
N GLU A 126 22.02 -0.71 9.95
CA GLU A 126 21.38 -1.66 10.86
C GLU A 126 21.85 -3.09 10.57
N ILE A 127 21.49 -4.03 11.43
CA ILE A 127 21.66 -5.46 11.16
C ILE A 127 20.35 -6.18 11.47
N CYS A 128 19.87 -6.98 10.52
CA CYS A 128 18.65 -7.77 10.70
C CYS A 128 18.82 -8.79 11.83
N PRO A 129 18.03 -8.72 12.92
CA PRO A 129 18.18 -9.65 14.06
C PRO A 129 17.78 -11.08 13.69
N SER A 130 16.86 -11.24 12.75
CA SER A 130 16.34 -12.55 12.35
C SER A 130 17.28 -13.33 11.46
N TYR A 131 18.00 -12.66 10.56
CA TYR A 131 18.85 -13.29 9.55
C TYR A 131 20.30 -12.80 9.62
N GLY A 132 20.52 -11.49 9.65
CA GLY A 132 21.85 -10.92 9.62
C GLY A 132 22.71 -11.33 10.82
N VAL A 133 22.19 -11.17 12.04
CA VAL A 133 22.87 -11.58 13.28
C VAL A 133 23.12 -13.08 13.32
N LYS A 134 22.15 -13.89 12.92
CA LYS A 134 22.26 -15.36 12.94
C LYS A 134 23.30 -15.88 11.93
N SER A 135 23.35 -15.27 10.75
CA SER A 135 24.32 -15.67 9.72
C SER A 135 25.74 -15.15 9.98
N ASN A 136 25.87 -14.11 10.81
CA ASN A 136 27.16 -13.46 11.12
C ASN A 136 27.35 -13.32 12.65
N PRO A 137 27.46 -14.44 13.40
CA PRO A 137 27.55 -14.40 14.86
C PRO A 137 28.81 -13.67 15.32
N GLY A 138 28.67 -12.79 16.31
CA GLY A 138 29.78 -12.01 16.89
C GLY A 138 30.22 -10.79 16.05
N MET A 139 29.64 -10.56 14.88
CA MET A 139 29.97 -9.41 14.06
C MET A 139 29.42 -8.11 14.70
N LYS A 140 30.30 -7.11 14.82
CA LYS A 140 29.90 -5.77 15.28
C LYS A 140 29.53 -4.91 14.07
N LEU A 141 28.39 -4.22 14.14
CA LEU A 141 27.91 -3.37 13.06
C LEU A 141 28.92 -2.29 12.64
N SER A 142 29.57 -1.63 13.61
CA SER A 142 30.57 -0.61 13.34
C SER A 142 31.80 -1.19 12.58
N LYS A 143 32.24 -2.40 12.96
CA LYS A 143 33.33 -3.08 12.27
C LYS A 143 32.94 -3.49 10.85
N LEU A 144 31.74 -3.97 10.67
CA LEU A 144 31.22 -4.33 9.34
C LEU A 144 31.19 -3.13 8.39
N VAL A 145 30.72 -1.98 8.89
CA VAL A 145 30.63 -0.73 8.11
C VAL A 145 32.06 -0.25 7.75
N GLU A 146 33.00 -0.33 8.68
CA GLU A 146 34.41 0.00 8.46
C GLU A 146 35.07 -0.94 7.42
N ASP A 147 34.88 -2.25 7.55
CA ASP A 147 35.43 -3.26 6.64
C ASP A 147 34.83 -3.16 5.22
N ALA A 148 33.59 -2.67 5.10
CA ALA A 148 32.96 -2.37 3.82
C ALA A 148 33.54 -1.08 3.17
N GLY A 149 34.37 -0.34 3.84
CA GLY A 149 34.90 0.95 3.39
C GLY A 149 33.90 2.09 3.47
N TRP A 150 32.79 1.89 4.17
CA TRP A 150 31.76 2.90 4.34
C TRP A 150 32.06 3.80 5.52
N ASN A 151 32.11 5.11 5.26
CA ASN A 151 32.40 6.08 6.30
C ASN A 151 31.10 6.56 6.97
N VAL A 152 31.09 6.56 8.32
CA VAL A 152 30.02 7.17 9.12
C VAL A 152 30.34 8.65 9.24
N LYS A 153 29.70 9.46 8.41
CA LYS A 153 29.97 10.90 8.31
C LYS A 153 28.85 11.61 7.57
N VAL A 154 28.88 12.93 7.61
CA VAL A 154 28.15 13.78 6.67
C VAL A 154 28.93 13.82 5.35
N TYR A 155 28.27 13.43 4.26
CA TYR A 155 28.83 13.41 2.91
C TYR A 155 28.55 14.69 2.14
N ALA A 156 27.38 15.29 2.37
CA ALA A 156 27.00 16.58 1.83
C ALA A 156 26.20 17.36 2.88
N ASP A 157 26.51 18.65 3.02
CA ASP A 157 25.81 19.60 3.89
C ASP A 157 25.86 20.98 3.24
N GLY A 158 24.82 21.33 2.51
CA GLY A 158 24.75 22.65 1.92
C GLY A 158 23.97 22.75 0.60
N LYS A 159 24.63 23.19 -0.45
CA LYS A 159 23.97 23.53 -1.72
C LYS A 159 23.81 22.31 -2.61
N GLY A 160 22.60 21.77 -2.63
CA GLY A 160 22.18 20.81 -3.65
C GLY A 160 21.37 21.46 -4.76
N ASN A 161 20.85 20.62 -5.65
CA ASN A 161 19.91 21.03 -6.66
C ASN A 161 18.59 21.48 -6.02
N SER A 162 17.87 22.39 -6.66
CA SER A 162 16.58 22.89 -6.18
C SER A 162 15.53 22.77 -7.28
N PHE A 163 14.47 22.03 -6.97
CA PHE A 163 13.33 21.89 -7.85
C PHE A 163 12.45 23.14 -7.79
N LYS A 164 12.22 23.73 -8.95
CA LYS A 164 11.27 24.83 -9.10
C LYS A 164 10.14 24.38 -9.98
N THR A 165 8.96 24.19 -9.42
CA THR A 165 7.77 23.93 -10.22
C THR A 165 7.41 25.19 -11.02
N PRO A 166 7.21 25.09 -12.32
CA PRO A 166 6.65 26.21 -13.08
C PRO A 166 5.25 26.49 -12.55
N ILE A 167 5.08 27.63 -11.88
CA ILE A 167 3.78 28.10 -11.42
C ILE A 167 3.12 28.73 -12.63
N ASN A 168 2.02 28.17 -13.14
CA ASN A 168 1.03 28.87 -13.99
C ASN A 168 0.43 28.05 -15.12
N SER A 169 0.00 26.84 -14.87
CA SER A 169 -1.06 26.30 -15.71
C SER A 169 -2.07 25.61 -14.82
N GLU A 170 -3.33 25.95 -14.96
CA GLU A 170 -4.37 25.07 -14.43
C GLU A 170 -4.07 23.65 -14.92
N PRO A 171 -3.92 22.67 -14.03
CA PRO A 171 -3.55 21.33 -14.44
C PRO A 171 -4.66 20.78 -15.33
N LYS A 172 -4.39 20.69 -16.63
CA LYS A 172 -5.28 20.00 -17.55
C LYS A 172 -5.22 18.51 -17.26
N SER A 173 -6.38 17.88 -17.10
CA SER A 173 -6.44 16.43 -16.97
C SER A 173 -5.77 15.78 -18.17
N LEU A 174 -4.87 14.82 -17.90
CA LEU A 174 -4.27 13.97 -18.95
C LEU A 174 -5.24 12.89 -19.42
N ILE A 175 -6.34 12.68 -18.69
CA ILE A 175 -7.42 11.77 -19.06
C ILE A 175 -8.33 12.51 -20.03
N SER A 176 -8.37 12.06 -21.27
CA SER A 176 -9.29 12.63 -22.26
C SER A 176 -10.73 12.23 -21.97
N ASP A 177 -11.70 13.04 -22.42
CA ASP A 177 -13.13 12.80 -22.33
C ASP A 177 -13.56 11.41 -22.85
N LYS A 178 -12.72 10.83 -23.70
CA LYS A 178 -12.84 9.48 -24.23
C LYS A 178 -12.86 8.39 -23.14
N PHE A 179 -12.25 8.65 -21.98
CA PHE A 179 -12.20 7.73 -20.82
C PHE A 179 -13.17 8.16 -19.72
N GLU A 180 -13.93 9.22 -19.92
CA GLU A 180 -14.93 9.66 -18.98
C GLU A 180 -16.07 8.63 -18.89
N VAL A 181 -16.35 8.15 -17.68
CA VAL A 181 -17.50 7.28 -17.41
C VAL A 181 -18.71 8.15 -17.14
N LYS A 182 -19.63 8.24 -18.11
CA LYS A 182 -20.88 8.98 -17.92
C LYS A 182 -21.85 8.18 -17.05
N PRO A 183 -22.39 8.77 -15.98
CA PRO A 183 -23.41 8.12 -15.16
C PRO A 183 -24.63 7.71 -15.98
N LYS A 184 -25.10 6.47 -15.77
CA LYS A 184 -26.33 5.93 -16.35
C LYS A 184 -27.43 5.79 -15.32
N TYR A 185 -27.05 5.76 -14.05
CA TYR A 185 -27.93 5.61 -12.90
C TYR A 185 -27.70 6.75 -11.92
N SER A 186 -28.53 6.85 -10.90
CA SER A 186 -28.39 7.81 -9.81
C SER A 186 -28.44 7.10 -8.46
N SER A 187 -27.73 7.64 -7.50
CA SER A 187 -27.74 7.18 -6.11
C SER A 187 -28.34 8.24 -5.19
N SER A 188 -28.98 7.80 -4.12
CA SER A 188 -29.58 8.66 -3.09
C SER A 188 -28.75 8.77 -1.81
N ILE A 189 -27.53 8.21 -1.76
CA ILE A 189 -26.71 8.33 -0.57
C ILE A 189 -26.21 9.78 -0.39
N GLU A 190 -26.29 10.29 0.84
CA GLU A 190 -25.93 11.68 1.16
C GLU A 190 -24.56 11.81 1.81
N ARG A 191 -23.98 10.70 2.29
CA ARG A 191 -22.68 10.64 2.96
C ARG A 191 -21.81 9.53 2.38
N PRO A 192 -20.48 9.60 2.59
CA PRO A 192 -19.62 8.47 2.29
C PRO A 192 -20.07 7.21 3.04
N VAL A 193 -20.02 6.06 2.36
CA VAL A 193 -20.27 4.73 2.92
C VAL A 193 -19.03 3.88 2.66
N SER A 194 -18.50 3.27 3.72
CA SER A 194 -17.35 2.39 3.67
C SER A 194 -17.78 0.92 3.77
N ILE A 195 -17.35 0.13 2.81
CA ILE A 195 -17.67 -1.29 2.70
C ILE A 195 -16.37 -2.09 2.74
N MET A 196 -16.25 -3.05 3.65
CA MET A 196 -15.16 -4.02 3.66
C MET A 196 -15.70 -5.38 3.24
N LEU A 197 -15.09 -5.99 2.25
CA LEU A 197 -15.35 -7.35 1.79
C LEU A 197 -14.15 -8.23 2.15
N SER A 198 -14.37 -9.33 2.84
CA SER A 198 -13.32 -10.24 3.31
C SER A 198 -13.70 -11.71 3.10
N GLY A 199 -12.80 -12.46 2.51
CA GLY A 199 -12.96 -13.87 2.17
C GLY A 199 -11.61 -14.58 2.03
N SER A 200 -11.58 -15.76 1.40
CA SER A 200 -10.35 -16.49 1.06
C SER A 200 -9.81 -16.10 -0.31
N ALA A 201 -8.51 -16.28 -0.48
CA ALA A 201 -7.86 -16.12 -1.77
C ALA A 201 -8.48 -17.06 -2.81
N GLY A 202 -8.73 -16.55 -4.02
CA GLY A 202 -9.37 -17.30 -5.11
C GLY A 202 -10.92 -17.30 -5.09
N GLU A 203 -11.58 -16.72 -4.09
CA GLU A 203 -13.05 -16.65 -3.99
C GLU A 203 -13.66 -15.39 -4.63
N GLY A 204 -12.90 -14.68 -5.45
CA GLY A 204 -13.42 -13.54 -6.22
C GLY A 204 -13.60 -12.23 -5.45
N VAL A 205 -13.07 -12.10 -4.22
CA VAL A 205 -13.19 -10.91 -3.36
C VAL A 205 -12.75 -9.63 -4.08
N GLN A 206 -11.57 -9.65 -4.73
CA GLN A 206 -11.05 -8.48 -5.43
C GLN A 206 -11.91 -8.06 -6.62
N SER A 207 -12.43 -9.03 -7.38
CA SER A 207 -13.32 -8.79 -8.52
C SER A 207 -14.69 -8.28 -8.06
N ALA A 208 -15.26 -8.87 -7.02
CA ALA A 208 -16.55 -8.44 -6.47
C ALA A 208 -16.48 -6.98 -5.97
N ALA A 209 -15.41 -6.62 -5.27
CA ALA A 209 -15.17 -5.25 -4.83
C ALA A 209 -14.93 -4.27 -6.00
N GLU A 210 -14.31 -4.73 -7.09
CA GLU A 210 -14.15 -3.92 -8.29
C GLU A 210 -15.49 -3.63 -8.97
N PHE A 211 -16.38 -4.63 -9.06
CA PHE A 211 -17.73 -4.41 -9.60
C PHE A 211 -18.55 -3.49 -8.72
N LEU A 212 -18.46 -3.63 -7.38
CA LEU A 212 -19.09 -2.72 -6.44
C LEU A 212 -18.64 -1.27 -6.69
N ALA A 213 -17.35 -1.03 -6.84
CA ALA A 213 -16.79 0.30 -7.09
C ALA A 213 -17.20 0.85 -8.46
N LYS A 214 -17.13 0.04 -9.53
CA LYS A 214 -17.54 0.45 -10.88
C LYS A 214 -19.00 0.79 -10.97
N ALA A 215 -19.87 0.01 -10.31
CA ALA A 215 -21.31 0.27 -10.27
C ALA A 215 -21.65 1.58 -9.54
N ALA A 216 -20.88 1.94 -8.53
CA ALA A 216 -20.98 3.25 -7.88
C ALA A 216 -20.65 4.39 -8.86
N ILE A 217 -19.57 4.25 -9.65
CA ILE A 217 -19.16 5.28 -10.63
C ILE A 217 -20.25 5.46 -11.71
N VAL A 218 -20.79 4.38 -12.29
CA VAL A 218 -21.87 4.51 -13.27
C VAL A 218 -23.20 4.99 -12.66
N SER A 219 -23.28 5.05 -11.33
CA SER A 219 -24.39 5.64 -10.58
C SER A 219 -24.10 7.08 -10.12
N GLY A 220 -23.08 7.74 -10.67
CA GLY A 220 -22.76 9.13 -10.39
C GLY A 220 -22.03 9.37 -9.07
N LEU A 221 -21.51 8.32 -8.44
CA LEU A 221 -20.73 8.42 -7.20
C LEU A 221 -19.22 8.42 -7.49
N ASN A 222 -18.47 9.01 -6.59
CA ASN A 222 -17.03 8.74 -6.48
C ASN A 222 -16.81 7.41 -5.75
N SER A 223 -15.76 6.69 -6.12
CA SER A 223 -15.41 5.45 -5.46
C SER A 223 -13.90 5.25 -5.38
N THR A 224 -13.44 4.68 -4.28
CA THR A 224 -12.06 4.19 -4.11
C THR A 224 -12.10 2.73 -3.70
N LYS A 225 -11.08 1.96 -4.10
CA LYS A 225 -10.90 0.56 -3.74
C LYS A 225 -9.48 0.34 -3.28
N LYS A 226 -9.31 -0.32 -2.13
CA LYS A 226 -8.03 -0.79 -1.61
C LYS A 226 -8.10 -2.29 -1.39
N GLY A 227 -7.23 -3.04 -2.07
CA GLY A 227 -7.08 -4.49 -1.88
C GLY A 227 -6.03 -4.81 -0.81
N SER A 228 -6.27 -5.88 -0.05
CA SER A 228 -5.33 -6.46 0.92
C SER A 228 -5.30 -7.97 0.76
N TYR A 229 -4.10 -8.54 0.67
CA TYR A 229 -3.86 -9.97 0.52
C TYR A 229 -2.44 -10.31 1.03
N PRO A 230 -2.18 -11.55 1.47
CA PRO A 230 -0.84 -11.96 1.89
C PRO A 230 0.15 -11.94 0.74
N VAL A 231 1.43 -11.95 1.07
CA VAL A 231 2.53 -12.02 0.08
C VAL A 231 2.48 -13.31 -0.73
N THR A 232 2.04 -14.43 -0.12
CA THR A 232 1.89 -15.72 -0.79
C THR A 232 0.62 -15.74 -1.63
N VAL A 233 0.77 -15.82 -2.94
CA VAL A 233 -0.36 -15.81 -3.88
C VAL A 233 -1.23 -17.07 -3.72
N GLY A 234 -2.54 -16.90 -3.67
CA GLY A 234 -3.52 -17.99 -3.69
C GLY A 234 -3.77 -18.68 -2.35
N VAL A 235 -3.19 -18.22 -1.25
CA VAL A 235 -3.35 -18.81 0.09
C VAL A 235 -3.75 -17.73 1.11
N GLY A 236 -4.62 -18.11 2.05
CA GLY A 236 -5.06 -17.25 3.15
C GLY A 236 -6.16 -16.26 2.75
N PHE A 237 -6.25 -15.14 3.45
CA PHE A 237 -7.30 -14.16 3.26
C PHE A 237 -7.17 -13.37 1.94
N SER A 238 -8.28 -12.84 1.49
CA SER A 238 -8.37 -11.76 0.51
C SER A 238 -9.38 -10.75 1.01
N ALA A 239 -9.02 -9.48 1.07
CA ALA A 239 -9.91 -8.43 1.51
C ALA A 239 -9.87 -7.22 0.59
N SER A 240 -10.97 -6.49 0.52
CA SER A 240 -11.06 -5.22 -0.19
C SER A 240 -11.89 -4.23 0.61
N GLU A 241 -11.40 -3.01 0.68
CA GLU A 241 -12.10 -1.88 1.26
C GLU A 241 -12.55 -0.95 0.13
N VAL A 242 -13.84 -0.70 0.04
CA VAL A 242 -14.46 0.19 -0.96
C VAL A 242 -15.14 1.33 -0.23
N ILE A 243 -14.88 2.55 -0.68
CA ILE A 243 -15.62 3.73 -0.23
C ILE A 243 -16.41 4.24 -1.41
N VAL A 244 -17.70 4.48 -1.22
CA VAL A 244 -18.59 5.13 -2.19
C VAL A 244 -19.08 6.46 -1.62
N SER A 245 -19.11 7.52 -2.41
CA SER A 245 -19.40 8.87 -1.90
C SER A 245 -19.99 9.78 -2.96
N PRO A 246 -20.98 10.64 -2.60
CA PRO A 246 -21.45 11.71 -3.50
C PRO A 246 -20.37 12.82 -3.66
N LYS A 247 -19.37 12.88 -2.79
CA LYS A 247 -18.28 13.87 -2.80
C LYS A 247 -16.95 13.22 -3.13
N GLN A 248 -15.99 14.02 -3.57
CA GLN A 248 -14.62 13.57 -3.81
C GLN A 248 -14.01 12.87 -2.59
N ILE A 249 -13.31 11.77 -2.83
CA ILE A 249 -12.64 10.97 -1.80
C ILE A 249 -11.13 11.19 -1.94
N LEU A 250 -10.49 11.65 -0.87
CA LEU A 250 -9.04 11.95 -0.85
C LEU A 250 -8.21 10.88 -0.10
N TYR A 251 -8.81 9.74 0.25
CA TYR A 251 -8.18 8.67 1.02
C TYR A 251 -8.70 7.31 0.54
N THR A 252 -8.00 6.25 0.91
CA THR A 252 -8.39 4.86 0.61
C THR A 252 -8.46 4.03 1.89
N GLY A 253 -9.45 3.11 1.92
CA GLY A 253 -9.68 2.24 3.06
C GLY A 253 -10.36 2.93 4.24
N SER A 254 -10.90 2.14 5.15
CA SER A 254 -11.55 2.60 6.37
C SER A 254 -11.25 1.62 7.52
N PRO A 255 -10.72 2.09 8.66
CA PRO A 255 -10.42 1.22 9.79
C PRO A 255 -11.69 0.67 10.47
N VAL A 256 -12.84 1.31 10.25
CA VAL A 256 -14.16 0.89 10.76
C VAL A 256 -15.16 1.03 9.62
N PRO A 257 -15.56 -0.06 8.95
CA PRO A 257 -16.52 0.00 7.86
C PRO A 257 -17.95 0.23 8.38
N ASP A 258 -18.80 0.86 7.52
CA ASP A 258 -20.25 0.91 7.75
C ASP A 258 -20.90 -0.45 7.45
N VAL A 259 -20.37 -1.15 6.44
CA VAL A 259 -20.81 -2.48 6.04
C VAL A 259 -19.61 -3.41 5.95
N LEU A 260 -19.67 -4.53 6.65
CA LEU A 260 -18.65 -5.58 6.61
C LEU A 260 -19.26 -6.85 6.04
N ILE A 261 -18.61 -7.43 5.03
CA ILE A 261 -19.03 -8.67 4.37
C ILE A 261 -17.95 -9.72 4.60
N ILE A 262 -18.34 -10.87 5.16
CA ILE A 262 -17.42 -11.95 5.51
C ILE A 262 -17.91 -13.26 4.87
N THR A 263 -17.12 -13.83 3.96
CA THR A 263 -17.54 -15.01 3.17
C THR A 263 -16.81 -16.30 3.54
N SER A 264 -15.75 -16.24 4.39
CA SER A 264 -14.95 -17.41 4.74
C SER A 264 -14.26 -17.26 6.10
N THR A 265 -13.70 -18.37 6.61
CA THR A 265 -12.92 -18.41 7.85
C THR A 265 -11.67 -17.52 7.78
N ASP A 266 -10.94 -17.54 6.65
CA ASP A 266 -9.77 -16.65 6.45
C ASP A 266 -10.20 -15.19 6.50
N GLY A 267 -11.33 -14.87 5.84
CA GLY A 267 -11.92 -13.55 5.85
C GLY A 267 -12.33 -13.10 7.24
N LEU A 268 -12.94 -13.99 8.04
CA LEU A 268 -13.29 -13.70 9.43
C LEU A 268 -12.05 -13.43 10.28
N GLY A 269 -10.99 -14.22 10.11
CA GLY A 269 -9.72 -14.02 10.79
C GLY A 269 -9.15 -12.61 10.54
N TYR A 270 -9.12 -12.19 9.29
CA TYR A 270 -8.64 -10.86 8.90
C TYR A 270 -9.54 -9.72 9.41
N ALA A 271 -10.85 -9.86 9.26
CA ALA A 271 -11.82 -8.81 9.56
C ALA A 271 -12.16 -8.67 11.05
N ARG A 272 -11.75 -9.60 11.92
CA ARG A 272 -12.09 -9.64 13.36
C ARG A 272 -11.82 -8.33 14.08
N ALA A 273 -10.65 -7.72 13.84
CA ALA A 273 -10.29 -6.46 14.47
C ALA A 273 -11.15 -5.27 13.98
N ALA A 274 -11.56 -5.26 12.72
CA ALA A 274 -12.46 -4.26 12.19
C ALA A 274 -13.88 -4.45 12.77
N ALA A 275 -14.39 -5.68 12.80
CA ALA A 275 -15.67 -6.02 13.40
C ALA A 275 -15.77 -5.58 14.84
N GLY A 276 -14.73 -5.83 15.67
CA GLY A 276 -14.70 -5.43 17.09
C GLY A 276 -14.71 -3.92 17.33
N ARG A 277 -14.30 -3.13 16.34
CA ARG A 277 -14.37 -1.66 16.42
C ARG A 277 -15.71 -1.07 15.96
N MET A 278 -16.53 -1.84 15.26
CA MET A 278 -17.84 -1.37 14.81
C MET A 278 -18.79 -1.18 16.00
N LYS A 279 -19.32 0.05 16.16
CA LYS A 279 -20.34 0.41 17.17
C LYS A 279 -21.74 0.50 16.57
N GLY A 280 -21.86 0.25 15.28
CA GLY A 280 -23.09 0.27 14.49
C GLY A 280 -22.80 -0.23 13.08
N GLY A 281 -23.75 -0.03 12.15
CA GLY A 281 -23.66 -0.58 10.81
C GLY A 281 -24.11 -2.04 10.74
N VAL A 282 -23.67 -2.76 9.70
CA VAL A 282 -24.10 -4.14 9.48
C VAL A 282 -22.94 -5.05 9.10
N ILE A 283 -22.97 -6.27 9.58
CA ILE A 283 -22.08 -7.38 9.18
C ILE A 283 -22.94 -8.43 8.47
N TYR A 284 -22.70 -8.63 7.17
CA TYR A 284 -23.18 -9.77 6.42
C TYR A 284 -22.13 -10.87 6.49
N ILE A 285 -22.46 -12.01 7.07
CA ILE A 285 -21.53 -13.11 7.30
C ILE A 285 -22.12 -14.43 6.81
N ASP A 286 -21.27 -15.27 6.18
CA ASP A 286 -21.68 -16.60 5.80
C ASP A 286 -22.22 -17.38 7.02
N GLU A 287 -23.36 -18.03 6.88
CA GLU A 287 -24.06 -18.67 8.01
C GLU A 287 -23.25 -19.77 8.69
N THR A 288 -22.29 -20.36 7.98
CA THR A 288 -21.41 -21.42 8.51
C THR A 288 -20.36 -20.89 9.48
N LEU A 289 -20.20 -19.56 9.58
CA LEU A 289 -19.18 -18.92 10.39
C LEU A 289 -19.73 -18.49 11.76
N ASP A 290 -18.85 -18.50 12.75
CA ASP A 290 -19.14 -17.93 14.07
C ASP A 290 -19.18 -16.39 13.97
N ALA A 291 -20.19 -15.81 14.61
CA ALA A 291 -20.35 -14.36 14.64
C ALA A 291 -19.21 -13.71 15.45
N PRO A 292 -18.54 -12.65 14.94
CA PRO A 292 -17.54 -11.92 15.70
C PRO A 292 -18.20 -11.08 16.81
N GLU A 293 -17.46 -10.77 17.86
CA GLU A 293 -17.85 -9.76 18.83
C GLU A 293 -17.88 -8.38 18.17
N THR A 294 -19.03 -7.69 18.28
CA THR A 294 -19.23 -6.40 17.59
C THR A 294 -20.43 -5.65 18.18
N GLY A 295 -20.47 -4.33 17.98
CA GLY A 295 -21.67 -3.52 18.19
C GLY A 295 -22.52 -3.33 16.94
N ALA A 296 -22.16 -3.94 15.81
CA ALA A 296 -22.94 -3.89 14.58
C ALA A 296 -24.07 -4.94 14.55
N ARG A 297 -25.06 -4.72 13.70
CA ARG A 297 -26.10 -5.71 13.39
C ARG A 297 -25.50 -6.85 12.56
N ILE A 298 -25.68 -8.08 13.00
CA ILE A 298 -25.19 -9.28 12.28
C ILE A 298 -26.37 -9.89 11.49
N VAL A 299 -26.10 -10.20 10.22
CA VAL A 299 -27.00 -10.92 9.32
C VAL A 299 -26.28 -12.13 8.77
N LYS A 300 -26.70 -13.31 9.14
CA LYS A 300 -26.19 -14.58 8.61
C LYS A 300 -26.88 -14.90 7.28
N VAL A 301 -26.09 -15.21 6.26
CA VAL A 301 -26.56 -15.48 4.91
C VAL A 301 -25.82 -16.69 4.34
N PRO A 302 -26.51 -17.65 3.67
CA PRO A 302 -25.88 -18.85 3.14
C PRO A 302 -25.16 -18.60 1.82
N PHE A 303 -24.15 -17.69 1.82
CA PHE A 303 -23.43 -17.29 0.61
C PHE A 303 -22.81 -18.46 -0.14
N ARG A 304 -22.12 -19.32 0.60
CA ARG A 304 -21.37 -20.46 0.04
C ARG A 304 -22.27 -21.61 -0.40
N GLU A 305 -23.37 -21.83 0.32
CA GLU A 305 -24.36 -22.85 -0.03
C GLU A 305 -25.07 -22.50 -1.35
N ARG A 306 -25.47 -21.24 -1.51
CA ARG A 306 -26.24 -20.80 -2.70
C ARG A 306 -25.47 -20.81 -4.01
N VAL A 307 -24.21 -20.36 -4.01
CA VAL A 307 -23.45 -20.11 -5.25
C VAL A 307 -22.07 -20.74 -5.27
N GLY A 308 -21.72 -21.50 -4.25
CA GLY A 308 -20.38 -22.07 -4.06
C GLY A 308 -19.32 -21.05 -3.63
N ALA A 309 -18.21 -21.52 -3.11
CA ALA A 309 -17.14 -20.71 -2.58
C ALA A 309 -16.60 -19.66 -3.57
N LYS A 310 -16.38 -20.04 -4.84
CA LYS A 310 -15.82 -19.16 -5.87
C LYS A 310 -16.67 -17.93 -6.19
N ASN A 311 -17.99 -18.02 -5.99
CA ASN A 311 -18.95 -16.96 -6.33
C ASN A 311 -19.52 -16.27 -5.08
N SER A 312 -19.17 -16.75 -3.88
CA SER A 312 -19.72 -16.26 -2.60
C SER A 312 -19.51 -14.76 -2.40
N ALA A 313 -18.33 -14.25 -2.71
CA ALA A 313 -18.02 -12.83 -2.61
C ALA A 313 -18.87 -11.97 -3.58
N MET A 314 -19.07 -12.46 -4.80
CA MET A 314 -19.92 -11.77 -5.80
C MET A 314 -21.38 -11.74 -5.35
N TYR A 315 -21.91 -12.88 -4.93
CA TYR A 315 -23.29 -12.96 -4.43
C TYR A 315 -23.47 -12.06 -3.19
N ALA A 316 -22.51 -12.05 -2.27
CA ALA A 316 -22.56 -11.22 -1.08
C ALA A 316 -22.57 -9.72 -1.40
N VAL A 317 -21.88 -9.29 -2.47
CA VAL A 317 -21.92 -7.89 -2.95
C VAL A 317 -23.31 -7.57 -3.54
N PHE A 318 -23.89 -8.44 -4.37
CA PHE A 318 -25.25 -8.27 -4.87
C PHE A 318 -26.25 -8.20 -3.72
N TYR A 319 -26.13 -9.08 -2.73
CA TYR A 319 -26.97 -9.09 -1.54
C TYR A 319 -26.88 -7.77 -0.76
N ALA A 320 -25.65 -7.29 -0.46
CA ALA A 320 -25.46 -6.05 0.24
C ALA A 320 -26.00 -4.84 -0.52
N VAL A 321 -25.79 -4.75 -1.84
CA VAL A 321 -26.34 -3.67 -2.66
C VAL A 321 -27.87 -3.67 -2.66
N HIS A 322 -28.51 -4.85 -2.71
CA HIS A 322 -29.96 -4.99 -2.65
C HIS A 322 -30.55 -4.45 -1.34
N TYR A 323 -29.95 -4.80 -0.20
CA TYR A 323 -30.49 -4.42 1.11
C TYR A 323 -30.06 -3.02 1.58
N GLU A 324 -28.81 -2.63 1.32
CA GLU A 324 -28.28 -1.33 1.76
C GLU A 324 -28.53 -0.20 0.76
N LYS A 325 -28.90 -0.51 -0.49
CA LYS A 325 -29.30 0.44 -1.53
C LYS A 325 -28.30 1.57 -1.78
N PHE A 326 -27.02 1.24 -1.81
CA PHE A 326 -25.95 2.24 -2.12
C PHE A 326 -26.21 2.94 -3.45
N TYR A 327 -26.75 2.20 -4.41
CA TYR A 327 -27.20 2.60 -5.74
C TYR A 327 -28.14 1.51 -6.30
N PRO A 328 -28.83 1.76 -7.42
CA PRO A 328 -29.71 0.76 -8.01
C PRO A 328 -29.00 -0.54 -8.36
N ILE A 329 -29.59 -1.69 -8.04
CA ILE A 329 -29.01 -3.01 -8.31
C ILE A 329 -28.74 -3.24 -9.80
N GLU A 330 -29.51 -2.56 -10.68
CA GLU A 330 -29.37 -2.57 -12.13
C GLU A 330 -28.00 -2.05 -12.56
N ALA A 331 -27.42 -1.08 -11.84
CA ALA A 331 -26.08 -0.58 -12.11
C ALA A 331 -25.03 -1.69 -11.89
N LEU A 332 -25.15 -2.46 -10.82
CA LEU A 332 -24.26 -3.60 -10.56
C LEU A 332 -24.48 -4.72 -11.60
N LYS A 333 -25.71 -4.99 -11.98
CA LYS A 333 -26.07 -5.95 -13.01
C LYS A 333 -25.44 -5.58 -14.36
N ASP A 334 -25.57 -4.34 -14.80
CA ASP A 334 -25.00 -3.85 -16.06
C ASP A 334 -23.47 -3.97 -16.07
N VAL A 335 -22.81 -3.56 -14.99
CA VAL A 335 -21.37 -3.66 -14.86
C VAL A 335 -20.91 -5.13 -14.88
N PHE A 336 -21.63 -6.01 -14.21
CA PHE A 336 -21.37 -7.45 -14.22
C PHE A 336 -21.50 -8.03 -15.62
N LEU A 337 -22.60 -7.80 -16.32
CA LEU A 337 -22.90 -8.31 -17.64
C LEU A 337 -21.94 -7.79 -18.73
N SER A 338 -21.34 -6.62 -18.52
CA SER A 338 -20.33 -6.06 -19.42
C SER A 338 -18.96 -6.72 -19.30
N ASN A 339 -18.76 -7.63 -18.34
CA ASN A 339 -17.47 -8.28 -18.08
C ASN A 339 -17.50 -9.76 -18.50
N LYS A 340 -16.37 -10.28 -18.97
CA LYS A 340 -16.20 -11.70 -19.35
C LYS A 340 -16.52 -12.71 -18.23
N ILE A 341 -16.53 -12.28 -16.97
CA ILE A 341 -16.96 -13.14 -15.86
C ILE A 341 -18.41 -13.56 -15.99
N ALA A 342 -19.27 -12.72 -16.59
CA ALA A 342 -20.67 -13.04 -16.84
C ALA A 342 -20.88 -14.28 -17.73
N GLU A 343 -19.89 -14.63 -18.56
CA GLU A 343 -19.92 -15.87 -19.36
C GLU A 343 -19.80 -17.14 -18.51
N LYS A 344 -19.29 -17.02 -17.28
CA LYS A 344 -18.97 -18.15 -16.39
C LYS A 344 -19.87 -18.24 -15.16
N VAL A 345 -20.64 -17.22 -14.87
CA VAL A 345 -21.48 -17.13 -13.67
C VAL A 345 -22.88 -16.72 -14.07
N ASN A 346 -23.87 -17.53 -13.73
CA ASN A 346 -25.27 -17.22 -14.01
C ASN A 346 -25.74 -16.06 -13.11
N ILE A 347 -26.10 -14.94 -13.71
CA ILE A 347 -26.56 -13.76 -12.99
C ILE A 347 -27.86 -14.02 -12.20
N GLU A 348 -28.76 -14.88 -12.69
CA GLU A 348 -29.99 -15.19 -11.99
C GLU A 348 -29.73 -15.80 -10.60
N SER A 349 -28.64 -16.58 -10.47
CA SER A 349 -28.25 -17.12 -9.16
C SER A 349 -27.74 -16.03 -8.18
N LEU A 350 -27.25 -14.91 -8.72
CA LEU A 350 -26.77 -13.76 -7.90
C LEU A 350 -27.92 -12.84 -7.47
N LEU A 351 -29.11 -12.95 -8.07
CA LEU A 351 -30.29 -12.12 -7.81
C LEU A 351 -31.34 -12.81 -6.93
N GLN A 352 -31.10 -14.01 -6.44
CA GLN A 352 -31.98 -14.75 -5.53
C GLN A 352 -31.67 -14.38 -4.07
N PHE A 353 -32.32 -13.32 -3.54
CA PHE A 353 -32.12 -12.81 -2.18
C PHE A 353 -33.06 -13.47 -1.15
#